data_55522c6f10ee711a17d9b141c81d208b
#
_entry.id   55522c6f10ee711a17d9b141c81d208b
#
_cell.length_a   1.000
_cell.length_b   1.000
_cell.length_c   1.000
_cell.angle_alpha   90.00
_cell.angle_beta   90.00
_cell.angle_gamma   90.00
#
_symmetry.space_group_name_H-M   'P 1'
#
loop_
_entity.id
_entity.type
_entity.pdbx_description
1 polymer ?
#
loop_
_entity_poly.entity_id
_entity_poly.type
_entity_poly.pdbx_seq_one_letter_code
_entity_poly.pdbx_strand_id
1 'polypeptide(L)'
;MDVGLLEDNPAIQEYLRNALELHGHRVFMHMYGIALLDALFAKKPVYVPLPYDLVIIDLNLPGELSGQDVILRIRKALPPEMLPIIVVSSAAQFQLEQLQSLFPDISFIQKPFKLQTLLQTLEMSNELQR
;
A
#
# COMPACT_ATOMS: atom_id res chain seq x y z
N MET A 1 5.88 -12.27 -1.97
CA MET A 1 6.36 -10.98 -1.45
C MET A 1 5.85 -10.76 -0.02
N ASP A 2 6.53 -9.91 0.70
CA ASP A 2 6.05 -9.39 1.98
C ASP A 2 5.30 -8.08 1.71
N VAL A 3 4.02 -8.06 2.04
CA VAL A 3 3.11 -6.96 1.72
C VAL A 3 2.63 -6.29 3.00
N GLY A 4 2.87 -4.99 3.12
CA GLY A 4 2.28 -4.18 4.18
C GLY A 4 0.90 -3.72 3.74
N LEU A 5 -0.11 -3.92 4.57
CA LEU A 5 -1.49 -3.56 4.27
C LEU A 5 -1.99 -2.54 5.29
N LEU A 6 -2.37 -1.36 4.82
CA LEU A 6 -2.94 -0.30 5.64
C LEU A 6 -4.43 -0.18 5.34
N GLU A 7 -5.25 -0.77 6.20
CA GLU A 7 -6.69 -0.87 6.06
C GLU A 7 -7.33 -0.99 7.44
N ASP A 8 -8.37 -0.22 7.71
CA ASP A 8 -9.03 -0.21 9.02
C ASP A 8 -10.23 -1.16 9.13
N ASN A 9 -10.81 -1.59 8.02
CA ASN A 9 -11.97 -2.48 8.02
C ASN A 9 -11.54 -3.93 8.21
N PRO A 10 -11.95 -4.60 9.32
CA PRO A 10 -11.52 -5.98 9.60
C PRO A 10 -11.95 -7.00 8.54
N ALA A 11 -13.13 -6.82 7.94
CA ALA A 11 -13.61 -7.74 6.92
C ALA A 11 -12.76 -7.65 5.64
N ILE A 12 -12.40 -6.43 5.24
CA ILE A 12 -11.53 -6.21 4.08
C ILE A 12 -10.12 -6.70 4.37
N GLN A 13 -9.62 -6.47 5.58
CA GLN A 13 -8.31 -6.98 6.02
C GLN A 13 -8.23 -8.50 5.84
N GLU A 14 -9.22 -9.20 6.38
CA GLU A 14 -9.25 -10.67 6.33
C GLU A 14 -9.38 -11.17 4.90
N TYR A 15 -10.26 -10.55 4.11
CA TYR A 15 -10.44 -10.89 2.70
C TYR A 15 -9.13 -10.76 1.92
N LEU A 16 -8.46 -9.62 2.05
CA LEU A 16 -7.21 -9.37 1.35
C LEU A 16 -6.09 -10.28 1.84
N ARG A 17 -5.99 -10.49 3.16
CA ARG A 17 -4.99 -11.39 3.72
C ARG A 17 -5.15 -12.80 3.13
N ASN A 18 -6.36 -13.36 3.19
CA ASN A 18 -6.60 -14.71 2.70
C ASN A 18 -6.30 -14.83 1.21
N ALA A 19 -6.74 -13.85 0.44
CA ALA A 19 -6.53 -13.84 -1.01
C ALA A 19 -5.03 -13.76 -1.37
N LEU A 20 -4.30 -12.88 -0.71
CA LEU A 20 -2.88 -12.70 -0.99
C LEU A 20 -2.05 -13.89 -0.49
N GLU A 21 -2.38 -14.43 0.67
CA GLU A 21 -1.68 -15.61 1.20
C GLU A 21 -1.88 -16.84 0.30
N LEU A 22 -3.08 -17.00 -0.27
CA LEU A 22 -3.34 -18.08 -1.24
C LEU A 22 -2.45 -17.96 -2.48
N HIS A 23 -1.97 -16.78 -2.79
CA HIS A 23 -1.08 -16.53 -3.93
C HIS A 23 0.39 -16.42 -3.53
N GLY A 24 0.74 -16.90 -2.34
CA GLY A 24 2.12 -17.02 -1.91
C GLY A 24 2.72 -15.77 -1.26
N HIS A 25 1.91 -14.77 -0.93
CA HIS A 25 2.38 -13.55 -0.28
C HIS A 25 2.19 -13.63 1.23
N ARG A 26 3.04 -12.94 2.00
CA ARG A 26 2.85 -12.74 3.43
C ARG A 26 2.29 -11.35 3.64
N VAL A 27 1.29 -11.21 4.50
CA VAL A 27 0.58 -9.94 4.71
C VAL A 27 0.74 -9.48 6.16
N PHE A 28 1.17 -8.23 6.32
CA PHE A 28 1.36 -7.59 7.62
C PHE A 28 0.41 -6.40 7.69
N MET A 29 -0.56 -6.44 8.60
CA MET A 29 -1.65 -5.48 8.64
C MET A 29 -1.43 -4.38 9.65
N HIS A 30 -1.80 -3.16 9.25
CA HIS A 30 -1.81 -1.98 10.11
C HIS A 30 -3.17 -1.29 9.98
N MET A 31 -3.69 -0.78 11.10
CA MET A 31 -4.96 -0.05 11.13
C MET A 31 -4.78 1.47 10.99
N TYR A 32 -3.61 1.97 11.37
CA TYR A 32 -3.32 3.40 11.42
C TYR A 32 -2.08 3.72 10.59
N GLY A 33 -2.12 4.89 9.93
CA GLY A 33 -0.97 5.34 9.13
C GLY A 33 0.32 5.45 9.92
N ILE A 34 0.24 5.93 11.18
CA ILE A 34 1.43 6.05 12.02
C ILE A 34 2.07 4.69 12.28
N ALA A 35 1.27 3.64 12.44
CA ALA A 35 1.80 2.30 12.67
C ALA A 35 2.57 1.76 11.46
N LEU A 36 2.08 2.01 10.25
CA LEU A 36 2.80 1.63 9.04
C LEU A 36 4.11 2.41 8.92
N LEU A 37 4.08 3.72 9.16
CA LEU A 37 5.28 4.55 9.09
C LEU A 37 6.31 4.13 10.11
N ASP A 38 5.90 3.77 11.33
CA ASP A 38 6.80 3.26 12.35
C ASP A 38 7.44 1.94 11.91
N ALA A 39 6.68 1.05 11.29
CA ALA A 39 7.20 -0.20 10.78
C ALA A 39 8.26 0.01 9.69
N LEU A 40 8.07 1.03 8.85
CA LEU A 40 8.99 1.35 7.76
C LEU A 40 10.22 2.12 8.24
N PHE A 41 10.02 3.08 9.14
CA PHE A 41 11.03 4.09 9.46
C PHE A 41 11.48 4.12 10.92
N ALA A 42 11.07 3.18 11.76
CA ALA A 42 11.58 3.08 13.12
C ALA A 42 13.11 2.97 13.07
N LYS A 43 13.78 3.51 14.11
CA LYS A 43 15.24 3.49 14.19
C LYS A 43 15.79 2.10 13.94
N LYS A 44 16.40 1.91 12.78
CA LYS A 44 17.04 0.66 12.37
C LYS A 44 18.44 0.98 11.88
N PRO A 45 19.40 0.05 12.03
CA PRO A 45 20.68 0.19 11.35
C PRO A 45 20.48 0.34 9.85
N VAL A 46 21.32 1.15 9.20
CA VAL A 46 21.18 1.50 7.76
C VAL A 46 21.17 0.28 6.85
N TYR A 47 21.81 -0.80 7.28
CA TYR A 47 21.92 -2.04 6.49
C TYR A 47 20.71 -2.98 6.64
N VAL A 48 19.74 -2.65 7.51
CA VAL A 48 18.55 -3.49 7.67
C VAL A 48 17.60 -3.19 6.52
N PRO A 49 17.18 -4.21 5.74
CA PRO A 49 16.27 -3.99 4.63
C PRO A 49 14.89 -3.57 5.12
N LEU A 50 14.10 -2.98 4.21
CA LEU A 50 12.71 -2.66 4.51
C LEU A 50 11.92 -3.92 4.84
N PRO A 51 10.92 -3.82 5.75
CA PRO A 51 10.13 -5.00 6.14
C PRO A 51 9.18 -5.48 5.05
N TYR A 52 8.88 -4.65 4.05
CA TYR A 52 7.90 -4.97 3.00
C TYR A 52 8.49 -4.75 1.62
N ASP A 53 8.05 -5.58 0.68
CA ASP A 53 8.39 -5.44 -0.74
C ASP A 53 7.44 -4.48 -1.44
N LEU A 54 6.24 -4.30 -0.89
CA LEU A 54 5.17 -3.48 -1.44
C LEU A 54 4.20 -3.13 -0.33
N VAL A 55 3.53 -1.97 -0.44
CA VAL A 55 2.44 -1.61 0.49
C VAL A 55 1.16 -1.33 -0.28
N ILE A 56 0.04 -1.75 0.31
CA ILE A 56 -1.32 -1.45 -0.15
C ILE A 56 -1.93 -0.50 0.87
N ILE A 57 -2.41 0.66 0.42
CA ILE A 57 -2.88 1.73 1.29
C ILE A 57 -4.31 2.11 0.94
N ASP A 58 -5.19 2.13 1.95
CA ASP A 58 -6.51 2.76 1.86
C ASP A 58 -6.36 4.26 2.15
N LEU A 59 -7.05 5.10 1.38
CA LEU A 59 -7.01 6.55 1.58
C LEU A 59 -7.81 7.00 2.81
N ASN A 60 -8.91 6.32 3.11
CA ASN A 60 -9.80 6.68 4.22
C ASN A 60 -9.43 5.90 5.47
N LEU A 61 -8.65 6.52 6.35
CA LEU A 61 -8.11 5.88 7.54
C LEU A 61 -8.49 6.64 8.80
N PRO A 62 -8.65 5.93 9.94
CA PRO A 62 -8.82 6.59 11.24
C PRO A 62 -7.50 7.18 11.72
N GLY A 63 -7.58 8.09 12.70
CA GLY A 63 -6.42 8.72 13.31
C GLY A 63 -6.04 10.03 12.64
N GLU A 64 -4.84 10.53 12.94
CA GLU A 64 -4.40 11.85 12.51
C GLU A 64 -3.91 11.88 11.07
N LEU A 65 -3.42 10.74 10.55
CA LEU A 65 -2.86 10.67 9.21
C LEU A 65 -3.83 10.00 8.25
N SER A 66 -4.14 10.68 7.14
CA SER A 66 -4.86 10.08 6.03
C SER A 66 -3.94 9.18 5.20
N GLY A 67 -4.51 8.37 4.32
CA GLY A 67 -3.71 7.59 3.37
C GLY A 67 -2.83 8.48 2.51
N GLN A 68 -3.32 9.65 2.10
CA GLN A 68 -2.53 10.60 1.31
C GLN A 68 -1.32 11.12 2.09
N ASP A 69 -1.50 11.43 3.38
CA ASP A 69 -0.39 11.85 4.26
C ASP A 69 0.68 10.78 4.34
N VAL A 70 0.26 9.53 4.47
CA VAL A 70 1.19 8.38 4.53
C VAL A 70 1.97 8.26 3.23
N ILE A 71 1.30 8.36 2.09
CA ILE A 71 1.94 8.31 0.77
C ILE A 71 3.00 9.41 0.64
N LEU A 72 2.66 10.63 1.02
CA LEU A 72 3.59 11.76 0.96
C LEU A 72 4.84 11.50 1.80
N ARG A 73 4.67 10.99 3.01
CA ARG A 73 5.80 10.69 3.90
C ARG A 73 6.68 9.58 3.38
N ILE A 74 6.06 8.52 2.83
CA ILE A 74 6.82 7.43 2.21
C ILE A 74 7.64 7.95 1.05
N ARG A 75 7.04 8.71 0.15
CA ARG A 75 7.73 9.21 -1.06
C ARG A 75 8.79 10.26 -0.77
N LYS A 76 8.71 10.97 0.35
CA LYS A 76 9.79 11.84 0.80
C LYS A 76 11.05 11.07 1.15
N ALA A 77 10.89 9.87 1.66
CA ALA A 77 12.01 9.06 2.15
C ALA A 77 12.45 7.97 1.18
N LEU A 78 11.51 7.42 0.39
CA LEU A 78 11.76 6.25 -0.45
C LEU A 78 11.24 6.47 -1.88
N PRO A 79 12.09 6.24 -2.89
CA PRO A 79 11.64 6.30 -4.28
C PRO A 79 10.78 5.07 -4.65
N PRO A 80 10.05 5.14 -5.78
CA PRO A 80 9.19 4.03 -6.22
C PRO A 80 9.91 2.70 -6.37
N GLU A 81 11.18 2.73 -6.75
CA GLU A 81 11.98 1.52 -6.96
C GLU A 81 12.23 0.75 -5.66
N MET A 82 12.23 1.45 -4.51
CA MET A 82 12.48 0.82 -3.22
C MET A 82 11.20 0.30 -2.56
N LEU A 83 10.08 0.96 -2.79
CA LEU A 83 8.81 0.54 -2.19
C LEU A 83 7.64 0.94 -3.09
N PRO A 84 7.15 0.03 -3.94
CA PRO A 84 5.93 0.25 -4.72
C PRO A 84 4.72 0.42 -3.81
N ILE A 85 3.81 1.30 -4.21
CA ILE A 85 2.58 1.58 -3.49
C ILE A 85 1.40 1.31 -4.40
N ILE A 86 0.40 0.57 -3.88
CA ILE A 86 -0.91 0.41 -4.50
C ILE A 86 -1.93 1.05 -3.57
N VAL A 87 -2.77 1.92 -4.10
CA VAL A 87 -3.84 2.55 -3.34
C VAL A 87 -5.17 1.90 -3.73
N VAL A 88 -5.95 1.48 -2.73
CA VAL A 88 -7.31 1.01 -2.92
C VAL A 88 -8.24 1.99 -2.20
N SER A 89 -9.29 2.46 -2.88
CA SER A 89 -10.11 3.52 -2.31
C SER A 89 -11.52 3.52 -2.90
N SER A 90 -12.51 3.91 -2.07
CA SER A 90 -13.87 4.17 -2.51
C SER A 90 -14.07 5.61 -2.99
N ALA A 91 -13.03 6.43 -3.01
CA ALA A 91 -13.10 7.80 -3.51
C ALA A 91 -13.57 7.84 -4.97
N ALA A 92 -14.17 8.96 -5.35
CA ALA A 92 -14.66 9.15 -6.71
C ALA A 92 -13.52 9.10 -7.73
N GLN A 93 -13.82 8.63 -8.94
CA GLN A 93 -12.82 8.44 -9.99
C GLN A 93 -12.02 9.71 -10.27
N PHE A 94 -12.67 10.88 -10.29
CA PHE A 94 -11.95 12.13 -10.56
C PHE A 94 -10.91 12.46 -9.48
N GLN A 95 -11.19 12.10 -8.21
CA GLN A 95 -10.25 12.31 -7.13
C GLN A 95 -9.03 11.39 -7.28
N LEU A 96 -9.26 10.14 -7.67
CA LEU A 96 -8.18 9.19 -7.94
C LEU A 96 -7.32 9.65 -9.12
N GLU A 97 -7.94 10.21 -10.15
CA GLU A 97 -7.21 10.76 -11.30
C GLU A 97 -6.34 11.96 -10.91
N GLN A 98 -6.84 12.83 -10.02
CA GLN A 98 -6.05 13.94 -9.50
C GLN A 98 -4.84 13.44 -8.73
N LEU A 99 -5.02 12.43 -7.87
CA LEU A 99 -3.92 11.84 -7.12
C LEU A 99 -2.94 11.12 -8.04
N GLN A 100 -3.44 10.46 -9.08
CA GLN A 100 -2.60 9.82 -10.08
C GLN A 100 -1.68 10.83 -10.78
N SER A 101 -2.18 12.04 -11.03
CA SER A 101 -1.37 13.11 -11.61
C SER A 101 -0.24 13.55 -10.69
N LEU A 102 -0.48 13.55 -9.38
CA LEU A 102 0.53 13.91 -8.37
C LEU A 102 1.53 12.79 -8.13
N PHE A 103 1.08 11.54 -8.27
CA PHE A 103 1.89 10.35 -8.00
C PHE A 103 1.78 9.38 -9.18
N PRO A 104 2.46 9.67 -10.30
CA PRO A 104 2.32 8.86 -11.53
C PRO A 104 2.86 7.44 -11.39
N ASP A 105 3.71 7.18 -10.41
CA ASP A 105 4.27 5.86 -10.14
C ASP A 105 3.36 4.95 -9.31
N ILE A 106 2.31 5.51 -8.70
CA ILE A 106 1.40 4.75 -7.82
C ILE A 106 0.22 4.22 -8.63
N SER A 107 -0.16 2.97 -8.37
CA SER A 107 -1.35 2.37 -8.96
C SER A 107 -2.55 2.63 -8.07
N PHE A 108 -3.63 3.17 -8.64
CA PHE A 108 -4.86 3.48 -7.91
C PHE A 108 -5.97 2.55 -8.39
N ILE A 109 -6.60 1.83 -7.45
CA ILE A 109 -7.69 0.90 -7.71
C ILE A 109 -8.92 1.37 -6.95
N GLN A 110 -10.02 1.61 -7.68
CA GLN A 110 -11.28 2.04 -7.08
C GLN A 110 -12.03 0.84 -6.49
N LYS A 111 -12.55 0.99 -5.28
CA LYS A 111 -13.46 0.01 -4.68
C LYS A 111 -14.88 0.20 -5.24
N PRO A 112 -15.66 -0.86 -5.47
CA PRO A 112 -15.28 -2.26 -5.37
C PRO A 112 -14.38 -2.70 -6.53
N PHE A 113 -13.46 -3.62 -6.28
CA PHE A 113 -12.55 -4.10 -7.32
C PHE A 113 -12.57 -5.64 -7.37
N LYS A 114 -12.14 -6.17 -8.52
CA LYS A 114 -11.95 -7.61 -8.67
C LYS A 114 -10.61 -8.01 -8.10
N LEU A 115 -10.57 -9.13 -7.39
CA LEU A 115 -9.32 -9.65 -6.86
C LEU A 115 -8.25 -9.80 -7.94
N GLN A 116 -8.65 -10.27 -9.12
CA GLN A 116 -7.75 -10.45 -10.25
C GLN A 116 -7.06 -9.13 -10.64
N THR A 117 -7.77 -8.00 -10.59
CA THR A 117 -7.20 -6.68 -10.87
C THR A 117 -6.09 -6.35 -9.86
N LEU A 118 -6.35 -6.61 -8.57
CA LEU A 118 -5.34 -6.37 -7.54
C LEU A 118 -4.11 -7.26 -7.74
N LEU A 119 -4.30 -8.54 -8.00
CA LEU A 119 -3.21 -9.49 -8.19
C LEU A 119 -2.36 -9.13 -9.42
N GLN A 120 -2.98 -8.74 -10.51
CA GLN A 120 -2.27 -8.29 -11.70
C GLN A 120 -1.45 -7.03 -11.42
N THR A 121 -2.01 -6.09 -10.66
CA THR A 121 -1.30 -4.87 -10.28
C THR A 121 -0.09 -5.18 -9.41
N LEU A 122 -0.23 -6.12 -8.47
CA LEU A 122 0.87 -6.59 -7.65
C LEU A 122 2.01 -7.17 -8.49
N GLU A 123 1.67 -8.03 -9.45
CA GLU A 123 2.67 -8.64 -10.33
C GLU A 123 3.41 -7.61 -11.17
N MET A 124 2.69 -6.64 -11.74
CA MET A 124 3.29 -5.56 -12.52
C MET A 124 4.25 -4.73 -11.66
N SER A 125 3.87 -4.41 -10.43
CA SER A 125 4.71 -3.65 -9.52
C SER A 125 5.97 -4.42 -9.14
N ASN A 126 5.86 -5.73 -8.95
CA ASN A 126 7.00 -6.59 -8.64
C ASN A 126 7.96 -6.70 -9.83
N GLU A 127 7.44 -6.77 -11.05
CA GLU A 127 8.27 -6.82 -12.27
C GLU A 127 9.08 -5.54 -12.46
N LEU A 128 8.50 -4.39 -12.15
CA LEU A 128 9.18 -3.10 -12.28
C LEU A 128 10.36 -2.94 -11.31
N GLN A 129 10.39 -3.73 -10.24
CA GLN A 129 11.50 -3.73 -9.28
C GLN A 129 12.70 -4.55 -9.71
N ARG A 130 12.54 -5.42 -10.69
CA ARG A 130 13.60 -6.32 -11.12
C ARG A 130 14.59 -5.66 -12.07
#